data_5e0dd465af8f331e6cdfe48a446283a1
#
_entry.id   5e0dd465af8f331e6cdfe48a446283a1
#
_cell.length_a   1.000
_cell.length_b   1.000
_cell.length_c   1.000
_cell.angle_alpha   90.00
_cell.angle_beta   90.00
_cell.angle_gamma   90.00
#
_symmetry.space_group_name_H-M   'P 1'
#
loop_
_entity.id
_entity.type
_entity.pdbx_description
1 polymer ?
#
loop_
_entity_poly.entity_id
_entity_poly.type
_entity_poly.pdbx_seq_one_letter_code
_entity_poly.pdbx_strand_id
1 'polypeptide(L)'
;MRRAITSDVVPAQRSTRALPAGHAHHAPWPYARLDVPALRAAGHRPHPIRQFVLKTHSRCNLACTYCYVYEMADQSWRGRPPLMTPATARHAAERIAEHAAAHDLTRVDLVLHGGEPLLGAPDELAAPVEAVRAATGPRVRVTATVQTNGTLLTRGRLAALAAAGIRVGVSLDGGLPAHNARRVDHAGRPGFGAAARGLRLLARHPESYAGVLCVVDVTQDPLEVYSSLLGFAPPTLGLLLPLANWNDPPPGSAPHTTPYADWLLAVFERWWHDGARRTRIRIFEEIIALLLGLPEATETLGLAPATTAVIETDGAIEQADSLKSAYEGAAATGLHVEHHSFDELLDHPGFAARQLGRDALAPGCRACELVEVCGGGHYPHRYRAGEGFRRPSVYCADLQVLIRHIARALHTATAGRAAS
;
A
#
# COMPACT_ATOMS: atom_id res chain seq x y z
N MET A 1 -1.28 43.35 49.80
CA MET A 1 -2.48 42.76 49.16
C MET A 1 -2.06 42.05 47.89
N ARG A 2 -1.81 40.75 47.98
CA ARG A 2 -1.52 39.89 46.82
C ARG A 2 -2.80 39.17 46.46
N ARG A 3 -3.33 39.38 45.26
CA ARG A 3 -4.44 38.59 44.71
C ARG A 3 -3.87 37.37 43.99
N ALA A 4 -4.25 36.17 44.45
CA ALA A 4 -4.01 34.93 43.81
C ALA A 4 -4.90 34.80 42.57
N ILE A 5 -4.29 34.45 41.43
CA ILE A 5 -5.00 34.05 40.20
C ILE A 5 -5.07 32.55 40.24
N THR A 6 -6.24 32.00 40.50
CA THR A 6 -6.55 30.58 40.34
C THR A 6 -6.84 30.34 38.87
N SER A 7 -5.96 29.62 38.18
CA SER A 7 -6.21 29.08 36.84
C SER A 7 -6.96 27.76 36.97
N ASP A 8 -8.26 27.78 36.72
CA ASP A 8 -9.05 26.58 36.50
C ASP A 8 -8.67 25.99 35.16
N VAL A 9 -7.77 24.99 35.18
CA VAL A 9 -7.52 24.13 34.04
C VAL A 9 -8.65 23.08 34.02
N VAL A 10 -9.65 23.32 33.19
CA VAL A 10 -10.67 22.32 32.86
C VAL A 10 -9.96 21.19 32.10
N PRO A 11 -9.94 19.93 32.60
CA PRO A 11 -9.38 18.82 31.83
C PRO A 11 -10.25 18.61 30.59
N ALA A 12 -9.64 18.69 29.41
CA ALA A 12 -10.29 18.31 28.15
C ALA A 12 -10.82 16.88 28.27
N GLN A 13 -12.12 16.72 28.24
CA GLN A 13 -12.76 15.42 28.17
C GLN A 13 -12.29 14.75 26.87
N ARG A 14 -11.42 13.75 26.99
CA ARG A 14 -11.07 12.87 25.86
C ARG A 14 -12.35 12.17 25.43
N SER A 15 -12.90 12.58 24.30
CA SER A 15 -14.01 11.93 23.65
C SER A 15 -13.56 10.52 23.23
N THR A 16 -14.01 9.52 23.97
CA THR A 16 -13.96 8.10 23.51
C THR A 16 -14.99 7.98 22.39
N ARG A 17 -14.59 8.35 21.18
CA ARG A 17 -15.48 8.25 20.02
C ARG A 17 -15.70 6.76 19.71
N ALA A 18 -16.96 6.37 19.61
CA ALA A 18 -17.33 5.01 19.22
C ALA A 18 -16.76 4.70 17.83
N LEU A 19 -16.08 3.56 17.72
CA LEU A 19 -15.62 3.02 16.43
C LEU A 19 -16.82 2.89 15.47
N PRO A 20 -16.60 3.00 14.15
CA PRO A 20 -17.65 2.77 13.18
C PRO A 20 -18.39 1.46 13.48
N ALA A 21 -19.73 1.49 13.45
CA ALA A 21 -20.56 0.36 13.79
C ALA A 21 -20.20 -0.86 12.91
N GLY A 22 -19.99 -2.02 13.54
CA GLY A 22 -19.72 -3.26 12.82
C GLY A 22 -18.29 -3.78 12.89
N HIS A 23 -17.26 -2.94 13.15
CA HIS A 23 -15.87 -3.42 13.20
C HIS A 23 -15.66 -4.57 14.19
N ALA A 24 -16.15 -4.46 15.43
CA ALA A 24 -16.00 -5.49 16.44
C ALA A 24 -16.72 -6.80 16.09
N HIS A 25 -17.80 -6.73 15.30
CA HIS A 25 -18.52 -7.91 14.80
C HIS A 25 -17.75 -8.60 13.68
N HIS A 26 -17.27 -7.84 12.71
CA HIS A 26 -16.51 -8.39 11.57
C HIS A 26 -15.11 -8.83 11.96
N ALA A 27 -14.45 -8.07 12.84
CA ALA A 27 -13.06 -8.29 13.22
C ALA A 27 -12.88 -8.11 14.77
N PRO A 28 -13.28 -9.12 15.59
CA PRO A 28 -13.04 -9.05 17.02
C PRO A 28 -11.57 -8.77 17.38
N TRP A 29 -10.64 -9.32 16.63
CA TRP A 29 -9.27 -8.84 16.59
C TRP A 29 -9.07 -7.91 15.38
N PRO A 30 -8.66 -6.64 15.61
CA PRO A 30 -8.23 -6.05 16.90
C PRO A 30 -9.33 -5.36 17.71
N TYR A 31 -10.49 -5.08 17.14
CA TYR A 31 -11.42 -4.06 17.66
C TYR A 31 -12.06 -4.36 19.01
N ALA A 32 -12.31 -5.62 19.32
CA ALA A 32 -12.88 -6.02 20.62
C ALA A 32 -11.85 -6.60 21.61
N ARG A 33 -10.59 -6.81 21.17
CA ARG A 33 -9.59 -7.56 21.96
C ARG A 33 -8.28 -6.82 22.19
N LEU A 34 -8.03 -5.70 21.51
CA LEU A 34 -6.83 -4.90 21.68
C LEU A 34 -7.15 -3.68 22.55
N ASP A 35 -6.56 -3.63 23.73
CA ASP A 35 -6.61 -2.48 24.63
C ASP A 35 -5.42 -1.57 24.33
N VAL A 36 -5.65 -0.56 23.46
CA VAL A 36 -4.60 0.39 23.06
C VAL A 36 -4.16 1.27 24.23
N PRO A 37 -5.06 1.81 25.09
CA PRO A 37 -4.66 2.51 26.31
C PRO A 37 -3.74 1.69 27.21
N ALA A 38 -4.06 0.42 27.48
CA ALA A 38 -3.20 -0.45 28.27
C ALA A 38 -1.84 -0.69 27.61
N LEU A 39 -1.81 -0.86 26.27
CA LEU A 39 -0.56 -0.94 25.49
C LEU A 39 0.33 0.29 25.70
N ARG A 40 -0.24 1.49 25.60
CA ARG A 40 0.49 2.75 25.82
C ARG A 40 0.99 2.86 27.27
N ALA A 41 0.16 2.50 28.25
CA ALA A 41 0.53 2.46 29.66
C ALA A 41 1.68 1.48 29.95
N ALA A 42 1.73 0.34 29.22
CA ALA A 42 2.82 -0.63 29.29
C ALA A 42 4.10 -0.17 28.57
N GLY A 43 4.13 1.04 27.99
CA GLY A 43 5.31 1.65 27.38
C GLY A 43 5.45 1.41 25.88
N HIS A 44 4.49 0.75 25.23
CA HIS A 44 4.55 0.62 23.77
C HIS A 44 4.43 1.99 23.09
N ARG A 45 5.39 2.33 22.24
CA ARG A 45 5.41 3.58 21.47
C ARG A 45 5.01 3.32 20.01
N PRO A 46 4.10 4.13 19.44
CA PRO A 46 3.75 3.99 18.04
C PRO A 46 4.89 4.46 17.13
N HIS A 47 4.96 3.88 15.95
CA HIS A 47 5.82 4.36 14.88
C HIS A 47 5.09 5.47 14.09
N PRO A 48 5.75 6.59 13.78
CA PRO A 48 5.11 7.68 13.04
C PRO A 48 4.76 7.27 11.60
N ILE A 49 3.71 7.88 11.09
CA ILE A 49 3.29 7.75 9.69
C ILE A 49 4.29 8.49 8.82
N ARG A 50 4.77 7.83 7.76
CA ARG A 50 5.77 8.38 6.84
C ARG A 50 5.28 8.45 5.40
N GLN A 51 4.28 7.65 5.06
CA GLN A 51 3.67 7.64 3.74
C GLN A 51 2.20 8.06 3.83
N PHE A 52 1.81 9.01 3.01
CA PHE A 52 0.45 9.51 2.92
C PHE A 52 -0.08 9.29 1.51
N VAL A 53 -1.14 8.49 1.40
CA VAL A 53 -1.85 8.25 0.14
C VAL A 53 -2.98 9.26 0.04
N LEU A 54 -2.89 10.18 -0.90
CA LEU A 54 -3.93 11.19 -1.16
C LEU A 54 -4.81 10.72 -2.31
N LYS A 55 -6.08 10.46 -2.02
CA LYS A 55 -7.09 10.15 -3.04
C LYS A 55 -7.53 11.44 -3.71
N THR A 56 -6.88 11.79 -4.82
CA THR A 56 -7.19 13.02 -5.55
C THR A 56 -8.50 12.91 -6.34
N HIS A 57 -8.87 11.69 -6.76
CA HIS A 57 -10.10 11.43 -7.53
C HIS A 57 -10.72 10.09 -7.14
N SER A 58 -12.01 10.06 -6.75
CA SER A 58 -12.70 8.84 -6.29
C SER A 58 -13.41 8.06 -7.41
N ARG A 59 -13.27 8.48 -8.68
CA ARG A 59 -13.83 7.76 -9.84
C ARG A 59 -12.71 7.27 -10.74
N CYS A 60 -12.99 6.25 -11.56
CA CYS A 60 -12.06 5.68 -12.51
C CYS A 60 -12.69 5.62 -13.90
N ASN A 61 -11.90 5.78 -14.93
CA ASN A 61 -12.32 5.58 -16.32
C ASN A 61 -12.22 4.11 -16.77
N LEU A 62 -11.67 3.23 -15.92
CA LEU A 62 -11.69 1.77 -16.11
C LEU A 62 -12.65 1.11 -15.10
N ALA A 63 -13.16 -0.05 -15.48
CA ALA A 63 -13.97 -0.98 -14.67
C ALA A 63 -13.26 -2.34 -14.60
N CYS A 64 -12.06 -2.36 -14.02
CA CYS A 64 -11.28 -3.61 -13.85
C CYS A 64 -12.04 -4.58 -12.95
N THR A 65 -12.27 -5.81 -13.39
CA THR A 65 -13.14 -6.79 -12.70
C THR A 65 -12.61 -7.30 -11.37
N TYR A 66 -11.37 -6.98 -11.01
CA TYR A 66 -10.72 -7.34 -9.73
C TYR A 66 -10.37 -6.10 -8.89
N CYS A 67 -10.94 -4.94 -9.20
CA CYS A 67 -10.60 -3.68 -8.53
C CYS A 67 -11.05 -3.71 -7.07
N TYR A 68 -10.10 -3.62 -6.15
CA TYR A 68 -10.41 -3.66 -4.72
C TYR A 68 -11.19 -2.42 -4.23
N VAL A 69 -11.13 -1.32 -4.97
CA VAL A 69 -11.86 -0.09 -4.65
C VAL A 69 -13.34 -0.19 -5.05
N TYR A 70 -13.65 -0.87 -6.18
CA TYR A 70 -14.98 -0.82 -6.78
C TYR A 70 -15.73 -2.15 -6.77
N GLU A 71 -15.02 -3.29 -6.78
CA GLU A 71 -15.61 -4.60 -6.99
C GLU A 71 -15.53 -5.52 -5.77
N MET A 72 -14.81 -5.11 -4.70
CA MET A 72 -14.68 -5.91 -3.48
C MET A 72 -15.66 -5.47 -2.39
N ALA A 73 -15.45 -5.96 -1.17
CA ALA A 73 -16.40 -5.87 -0.07
C ALA A 73 -16.79 -4.44 0.35
N ASP A 74 -15.86 -3.49 0.29
CA ASP A 74 -16.11 -2.09 0.65
C ASP A 74 -16.67 -1.30 -0.53
N GLN A 75 -17.83 -0.66 -0.34
CA GLN A 75 -18.49 0.17 -1.36
C GLN A 75 -18.61 1.64 -0.92
N SER A 76 -17.87 2.05 0.11
CA SER A 76 -17.88 3.41 0.67
C SER A 76 -17.56 4.51 -0.34
N TRP A 77 -16.83 4.17 -1.42
CA TRP A 77 -16.50 5.08 -2.51
C TRP A 77 -17.72 5.75 -3.15
N ARG A 78 -18.91 5.10 -3.09
CA ARG A 78 -20.15 5.62 -3.69
C ARG A 78 -20.59 6.94 -3.07
N GLY A 79 -20.35 7.10 -1.76
CA GLY A 79 -20.66 8.31 -1.01
C GLY A 79 -19.58 9.42 -1.09
N ARG A 80 -18.43 9.14 -1.70
CA ARG A 80 -17.31 10.10 -1.76
C ARG A 80 -17.49 11.12 -2.90
N PRO A 81 -17.12 12.39 -2.68
CA PRO A 81 -17.05 13.38 -3.76
C PRO A 81 -16.04 12.93 -4.83
N PRO A 82 -16.27 13.24 -6.12
CA PRO A 82 -15.38 12.84 -7.21
C PRO A 82 -13.95 13.34 -7.05
N LEU A 83 -13.77 14.58 -6.58
CA LEU A 83 -12.48 15.27 -6.46
C LEU A 83 -12.20 15.69 -5.03
N MET A 84 -10.93 15.64 -4.63
CA MET A 84 -10.45 16.29 -3.42
C MET A 84 -10.49 17.80 -3.62
N THR A 85 -11.13 18.52 -2.69
CA THR A 85 -11.19 19.98 -2.78
C THR A 85 -9.86 20.62 -2.38
N PRO A 86 -9.56 21.86 -2.84
CA PRO A 86 -8.39 22.61 -2.36
C PRO A 86 -8.38 22.82 -0.84
N ALA A 87 -9.54 22.95 -0.21
CA ALA A 87 -9.68 23.04 1.24
C ALA A 87 -9.27 21.74 1.94
N THR A 88 -9.76 20.60 1.44
CA THR A 88 -9.36 19.27 1.93
C THR A 88 -7.87 19.03 1.79
N ALA A 89 -7.29 19.38 0.62
CA ALA A 89 -5.85 19.26 0.37
C ALA A 89 -5.01 20.11 1.34
N ARG A 90 -5.47 21.34 1.66
CA ARG A 90 -4.82 22.21 2.64
C ARG A 90 -4.88 21.62 4.05
N HIS A 91 -6.05 21.16 4.53
CA HIS A 91 -6.15 20.52 5.84
C HIS A 91 -5.27 19.26 5.93
N ALA A 92 -5.24 18.45 4.87
CA ALA A 92 -4.34 17.30 4.81
C ALA A 92 -2.86 17.72 4.94
N ALA A 93 -2.46 18.79 4.23
CA ALA A 93 -1.09 19.31 4.30
C ALA A 93 -0.72 19.83 5.69
N GLU A 94 -1.64 20.55 6.34
CA GLU A 94 -1.48 21.07 7.72
C GLU A 94 -1.30 19.90 8.71
N ARG A 95 -2.14 18.84 8.63
CA ARG A 95 -2.02 17.65 9.49
C ARG A 95 -0.75 16.84 9.23
N ILE A 96 -0.30 16.74 7.97
CA ILE A 96 0.97 16.10 7.62
C ILE A 96 2.14 16.88 8.21
N ALA A 97 2.11 18.21 8.14
CA ALA A 97 3.16 19.07 8.70
C ALA A 97 3.21 19.00 10.23
N GLU A 98 2.03 19.03 10.88
CA GLU A 98 1.89 18.85 12.34
C GLU A 98 2.52 17.50 12.78
N HIS A 99 2.15 16.41 12.12
CA HIS A 99 2.68 15.08 12.41
C HIS A 99 4.19 14.99 12.16
N ALA A 100 4.66 15.55 11.05
CA ALA A 100 6.08 15.56 10.72
C ALA A 100 6.91 16.34 11.77
N ALA A 101 6.39 17.44 12.26
CA ALA A 101 7.03 18.23 13.31
C ALA A 101 7.01 17.52 14.68
N ALA A 102 5.88 16.89 15.06
CA ALA A 102 5.73 16.16 16.33
C ALA A 102 6.67 14.95 16.43
N HIS A 103 7.06 14.37 15.31
CA HIS A 103 7.89 13.17 15.24
C HIS A 103 9.28 13.39 14.61
N ASP A 104 9.71 14.64 14.46
CA ASP A 104 11.02 15.00 13.89
C ASP A 104 11.31 14.32 12.54
N LEU A 105 10.29 14.19 11.69
CA LEU A 105 10.45 13.55 10.39
C LEU A 105 11.26 14.44 9.45
N THR A 106 12.28 13.87 8.84
CA THR A 106 13.10 14.52 7.79
C THR A 106 12.65 14.16 6.38
N ARG A 107 11.72 13.20 6.25
CA ARG A 107 11.15 12.75 4.99
C ARG A 107 9.69 12.35 5.13
N VAL A 108 8.91 12.71 4.12
CA VAL A 108 7.52 12.31 3.91
C VAL A 108 7.34 11.83 2.48
N ASP A 109 6.67 10.70 2.28
CA ASP A 109 6.37 10.14 0.97
C ASP A 109 4.87 10.34 0.66
N LEU A 110 4.56 11.04 -0.43
CA LEU A 110 3.20 11.22 -0.93
C LEU A 110 2.94 10.28 -2.10
N VAL A 111 1.80 9.61 -2.06
CA VAL A 111 1.28 8.82 -3.17
C VAL A 111 -0.07 9.40 -3.60
N LEU A 112 -0.09 10.06 -4.75
CA LEU A 112 -1.34 10.49 -5.36
C LEU A 112 -2.03 9.26 -5.98
N HIS A 113 -3.22 8.99 -5.52
CA HIS A 113 -3.99 7.80 -5.86
C HIS A 113 -5.48 8.17 -6.02
N GLY A 114 -6.33 7.16 -6.11
CA GLY A 114 -7.78 7.34 -6.18
C GLY A 114 -8.41 6.15 -6.87
N GLY A 115 -9.40 6.40 -7.70
CA GLY A 115 -9.74 5.51 -8.80
C GLY A 115 -8.72 5.68 -9.92
N GLU A 116 -8.84 6.80 -10.63
CA GLU A 116 -7.80 7.22 -11.60
C GLU A 116 -7.46 8.69 -11.37
N PRO A 117 -6.29 8.98 -10.79
CA PRO A 117 -5.91 10.35 -10.49
C PRO A 117 -5.74 11.25 -11.72
N LEU A 118 -5.37 10.68 -12.90
CA LEU A 118 -5.23 11.45 -14.13
C LEU A 118 -6.57 11.85 -14.76
N LEU A 119 -7.71 11.55 -14.16
CA LEU A 119 -8.99 12.20 -14.49
C LEU A 119 -8.96 13.68 -14.09
N GLY A 120 -8.25 14.01 -13.03
CA GLY A 120 -7.95 15.37 -12.64
C GLY A 120 -7.02 16.10 -13.63
N ALA A 121 -7.05 17.41 -13.61
CA ALA A 121 -6.09 18.24 -14.33
C ALA A 121 -4.69 18.15 -13.69
N PRO A 122 -3.59 18.39 -14.41
CA PRO A 122 -2.25 18.37 -13.83
C PRO A 122 -2.07 19.28 -12.61
N ASP A 123 -2.68 20.46 -12.62
CA ASP A 123 -2.59 21.41 -11.51
C ASP A 123 -3.33 20.90 -10.26
N GLU A 124 -4.42 20.15 -10.43
CA GLU A 124 -5.15 19.50 -9.32
C GLU A 124 -4.31 18.37 -8.67
N LEU A 125 -3.38 17.80 -9.41
CA LEU A 125 -2.43 16.81 -8.87
C LEU A 125 -1.20 17.48 -8.22
N ALA A 126 -0.74 18.59 -8.76
CA ALA A 126 0.40 19.34 -8.24
C ALA A 126 0.06 20.06 -6.92
N ALA A 127 -1.13 20.67 -6.84
CA ALA A 127 -1.53 21.51 -5.72
C ALA A 127 -1.43 20.82 -4.34
N PRO A 128 -1.91 19.58 -4.13
CA PRO A 128 -1.72 18.89 -2.84
C PRO A 128 -0.25 18.66 -2.47
N VAL A 129 0.61 18.38 -3.46
CA VAL A 129 2.05 18.17 -3.23
C VAL A 129 2.73 19.47 -2.82
N GLU A 130 2.39 20.58 -3.51
CA GLU A 130 2.90 21.91 -3.20
C GLU A 130 2.42 22.39 -1.85
N ALA A 131 1.16 22.14 -1.48
CA ALA A 131 0.61 22.47 -0.17
C ALA A 131 1.39 21.74 0.95
N VAL A 132 1.68 20.46 0.80
CA VAL A 132 2.47 19.70 1.79
C VAL A 132 3.90 20.23 1.87
N ARG A 133 4.55 20.52 0.74
CA ARG A 133 5.91 21.11 0.73
C ARG A 133 5.95 22.47 1.43
N ALA A 134 4.96 23.31 1.18
CA ALA A 134 4.86 24.62 1.82
C ALA A 134 4.63 24.51 3.33
N ALA A 135 3.73 23.61 3.76
CA ALA A 135 3.40 23.43 5.17
C ALA A 135 4.54 22.77 5.97
N THR A 136 5.24 21.79 5.41
CA THR A 136 6.36 21.10 6.10
C THR A 136 7.66 21.90 6.07
N GLY A 137 7.81 22.82 5.13
CA GLY A 137 9.01 23.65 4.97
C GLY A 137 10.25 22.87 4.52
N PRO A 138 11.42 23.53 4.45
CA PRO A 138 12.63 22.98 3.81
C PRO A 138 13.33 21.86 4.60
N ARG A 139 12.98 21.66 5.85
CA ARG A 139 13.59 20.61 6.69
C ARG A 139 13.07 19.21 6.34
N VAL A 140 11.90 19.11 5.74
CA VAL A 140 11.26 17.85 5.40
C VAL A 140 11.35 17.62 3.89
N ARG A 141 12.03 16.56 3.50
CA ARG A 141 12.06 16.15 2.08
C ARG A 141 10.74 15.48 1.72
N VAL A 142 9.93 16.11 0.88
CA VAL A 142 8.68 15.56 0.37
C VAL A 142 8.93 14.91 -1.00
N THR A 143 8.80 13.59 -1.09
CA THR A 143 8.78 12.87 -2.37
C THR A 143 7.34 12.65 -2.80
N ALA A 144 7.07 12.67 -4.12
CA ALA A 144 5.73 12.47 -4.65
C ALA A 144 5.72 11.48 -5.82
N THR A 145 4.73 10.59 -5.80
CA THR A 145 4.48 9.63 -6.88
C THR A 145 2.98 9.60 -7.16
N VAL A 146 2.58 9.52 -8.42
CA VAL A 146 1.21 9.25 -8.83
C VAL A 146 1.12 7.80 -9.30
N GLN A 147 0.14 7.04 -8.80
CA GLN A 147 -0.18 5.69 -9.29
C GLN A 147 -1.40 5.77 -10.20
N THR A 148 -1.24 5.41 -11.47
CA THR A 148 -2.26 5.54 -12.52
C THR A 148 -2.44 4.24 -13.29
N ASN A 149 -3.60 4.08 -13.95
CA ASN A 149 -3.79 3.02 -14.96
C ASN A 149 -3.09 3.34 -16.31
N GLY A 150 -2.49 4.51 -16.44
CA GLY A 150 -1.69 4.94 -17.59
C GLY A 150 -2.48 5.29 -18.85
N THR A 151 -3.79 5.10 -18.90
CA THR A 151 -4.59 5.29 -20.13
C THR A 151 -4.71 6.76 -20.55
N LEU A 152 -4.62 7.68 -19.58
CA LEU A 152 -4.72 9.13 -19.79
C LEU A 152 -3.37 9.84 -19.83
N LEU A 153 -2.26 9.09 -19.76
CA LEU A 153 -0.92 9.68 -19.76
C LEU A 153 -0.55 10.20 -21.15
N THR A 154 -0.37 11.50 -21.26
CA THR A 154 0.07 12.22 -22.45
C THR A 154 1.39 12.92 -22.22
N ARG A 155 2.08 13.36 -23.28
CA ARG A 155 3.34 14.13 -23.17
C ARG A 155 3.15 15.40 -22.32
N GLY A 156 2.07 16.14 -22.52
CA GLY A 156 1.79 17.36 -21.74
C GLY A 156 1.56 17.07 -20.27
N ARG A 157 0.77 16.04 -19.95
CA ARG A 157 0.57 15.61 -18.55
C ARG A 157 1.86 15.16 -17.89
N LEU A 158 2.67 14.35 -18.59
CA LEU A 158 3.96 13.90 -18.06
C LEU A 158 4.90 15.08 -17.78
N ALA A 159 4.98 16.05 -18.70
CA ALA A 159 5.80 17.24 -18.51
C ALA A 159 5.35 18.07 -17.28
N ALA A 160 4.04 18.24 -17.09
CA ALA A 160 3.49 18.95 -15.94
C ALA A 160 3.76 18.22 -14.61
N LEU A 161 3.58 16.90 -14.57
CA LEU A 161 3.92 16.08 -13.39
C LEU A 161 5.41 16.15 -13.07
N ALA A 162 6.27 16.05 -14.10
CA ALA A 162 7.72 16.17 -13.94
C ALA A 162 8.13 17.55 -13.39
N ALA A 163 7.53 18.62 -13.89
CA ALA A 163 7.76 19.99 -13.40
C ALA A 163 7.37 20.14 -11.92
N ALA A 164 6.31 19.45 -11.47
CA ALA A 164 5.92 19.39 -10.06
C ALA A 164 6.75 18.39 -9.24
N GLY A 165 7.74 17.72 -9.84
CA GLY A 165 8.57 16.70 -9.17
C GLY A 165 7.77 15.46 -8.75
N ILE A 166 6.75 15.07 -9.52
CA ILE A 166 5.90 13.91 -9.30
C ILE A 166 6.32 12.80 -10.27
N ARG A 167 6.75 11.65 -9.74
CA ARG A 167 7.08 10.47 -10.53
C ARG A 167 5.82 9.66 -10.82
N VAL A 168 5.83 8.89 -11.90
CA VAL A 168 4.66 8.15 -12.39
C VAL A 168 4.88 6.65 -12.27
N GLY A 169 4.04 5.98 -11.49
CA GLY A 169 3.87 4.53 -11.45
C GLY A 169 2.64 4.13 -12.28
N VAL A 170 2.73 3.03 -13.01
CA VAL A 170 1.62 2.54 -13.84
C VAL A 170 1.19 1.14 -13.41
N SER A 171 -0.12 0.90 -13.37
CA SER A 171 -0.69 -0.43 -13.14
C SER A 171 -0.97 -1.12 -14.47
N LEU A 172 -0.31 -2.27 -14.73
CA LEU A 172 -0.50 -3.06 -15.94
C LEU A 172 -0.14 -4.53 -15.65
N ASP A 173 -1.01 -5.49 -16.02
CA ASP A 173 -0.87 -6.89 -15.64
C ASP A 173 -0.06 -7.76 -16.61
N GLY A 174 0.67 -7.12 -17.51
CA GLY A 174 1.55 -7.73 -18.50
C GLY A 174 1.64 -6.90 -19.77
N GLY A 175 2.60 -7.19 -20.63
CA GLY A 175 2.89 -6.40 -21.83
C GLY A 175 2.05 -6.75 -23.07
N LEU A 176 1.06 -7.63 -22.94
CA LEU A 176 0.18 -8.05 -24.04
C LEU A 176 -1.28 -7.77 -23.75
N PRO A 177 -2.14 -7.60 -24.80
CA PRO A 177 -3.57 -7.39 -24.59
C PRO A 177 -4.24 -8.50 -23.77
N ALA A 178 -3.87 -9.77 -24.01
CA ALA A 178 -4.43 -10.93 -23.32
C ALA A 178 -4.19 -10.88 -21.79
N HIS A 179 -3.02 -10.44 -21.34
CA HIS A 179 -2.71 -10.29 -19.92
C HIS A 179 -3.60 -9.25 -19.23
N ASN A 180 -4.17 -8.31 -20.00
CA ASN A 180 -4.96 -7.18 -19.51
C ASN A 180 -6.46 -7.31 -19.84
N ALA A 181 -6.95 -8.53 -20.13
CA ALA A 181 -8.34 -8.77 -20.51
C ALA A 181 -9.35 -8.31 -19.44
N ARG A 182 -8.94 -8.28 -18.17
CA ARG A 182 -9.75 -7.83 -17.02
C ARG A 182 -9.71 -6.31 -16.80
N ARG A 183 -8.88 -5.56 -17.54
CA ARG A 183 -8.72 -4.10 -17.44
C ARG A 183 -9.46 -3.41 -18.58
N VAL A 184 -10.77 -3.33 -18.43
CA VAL A 184 -11.68 -2.75 -19.41
C VAL A 184 -12.24 -1.40 -18.93
N ASP A 185 -12.76 -0.61 -19.85
CA ASP A 185 -13.54 0.58 -19.51
C ASP A 185 -15.01 0.23 -19.19
N HIS A 186 -15.82 1.21 -18.81
CA HIS A 186 -17.24 1.03 -18.49
C HIS A 186 -18.11 0.54 -19.66
N ALA A 187 -17.59 0.55 -20.89
CA ALA A 187 -18.23 -0.03 -22.07
C ALA A 187 -17.65 -1.39 -22.47
N GLY A 188 -16.80 -1.99 -21.61
CA GLY A 188 -16.13 -3.27 -21.85
C GLY A 188 -14.97 -3.21 -22.85
N ARG A 189 -14.51 -2.03 -23.25
CA ARG A 189 -13.41 -1.88 -24.22
C ARG A 189 -12.05 -2.01 -23.52
N PRO A 190 -11.06 -2.73 -24.12
CA PRO A 190 -9.75 -2.92 -23.50
C PRO A 190 -8.99 -1.62 -23.25
N GLY A 191 -8.47 -1.44 -22.04
CA GLY A 191 -7.62 -0.31 -21.68
C GLY A 191 -6.16 -0.42 -22.10
N PHE A 192 -5.70 -1.64 -22.45
CA PHE A 192 -4.29 -1.95 -22.71
C PHE A 192 -3.60 -1.03 -23.71
N GLY A 193 -4.20 -0.80 -24.89
CA GLY A 193 -3.56 -0.01 -25.95
C GLY A 193 -3.22 1.42 -25.53
N ALA A 194 -4.07 2.05 -24.71
CA ALA A 194 -3.82 3.38 -24.17
C ALA A 194 -2.74 3.36 -23.08
N ALA A 195 -2.82 2.41 -22.13
CA ALA A 195 -1.82 2.23 -21.08
C ALA A 195 -0.42 1.94 -21.65
N ALA A 196 -0.32 1.07 -22.67
CA ALA A 196 0.93 0.75 -23.36
C ALA A 196 1.55 1.97 -24.06
N ARG A 197 0.74 2.90 -24.62
CA ARG A 197 1.26 4.18 -25.14
C ARG A 197 1.85 5.04 -24.03
N GLY A 198 1.18 5.11 -22.87
CA GLY A 198 1.68 5.81 -21.69
C GLY A 198 3.01 5.25 -21.20
N LEU A 199 3.14 3.93 -21.11
CA LEU A 199 4.38 3.25 -20.71
C LEU A 199 5.53 3.48 -21.71
N ARG A 200 5.27 3.41 -23.03
CA ARG A 200 6.30 3.74 -24.04
C ARG A 200 6.76 5.20 -23.95
N LEU A 201 5.90 6.11 -23.52
CA LEU A 201 6.27 7.48 -23.23
C LEU A 201 7.19 7.54 -21.99
N LEU A 202 6.82 6.89 -20.89
CA LEU A 202 7.62 6.83 -19.66
C LEU A 202 9.00 6.19 -19.87
N ALA A 203 9.09 5.15 -20.69
CA ALA A 203 10.37 4.51 -21.03
C ALA A 203 11.41 5.47 -21.66
N ARG A 204 10.95 6.61 -22.20
CA ARG A 204 11.82 7.69 -22.74
C ARG A 204 12.13 8.78 -21.71
N HIS A 205 11.55 8.69 -20.51
CA HIS A 205 11.68 9.65 -19.42
C HIS A 205 11.96 8.90 -18.10
N PRO A 206 13.10 8.20 -17.96
CA PRO A 206 13.40 7.34 -16.83
C PRO A 206 13.41 8.08 -15.48
N GLU A 207 13.74 9.37 -15.48
CA GLU A 207 13.72 10.24 -14.29
C GLU A 207 12.32 10.42 -13.71
N SER A 208 11.28 10.38 -14.56
CA SER A 208 9.88 10.49 -14.16
C SER A 208 9.21 9.12 -13.95
N TYR A 209 9.87 8.02 -14.30
CA TYR A 209 9.29 6.69 -14.26
C TYR A 209 9.52 6.02 -12.89
N ALA A 210 8.47 5.76 -12.13
CA ALA A 210 8.57 5.09 -10.83
C ALA A 210 8.58 3.56 -10.96
N GLY A 211 7.87 3.00 -11.93
CA GLY A 211 7.78 1.56 -12.17
C GLY A 211 6.39 1.07 -12.59
N VAL A 212 6.23 -0.24 -12.63
CA VAL A 212 4.96 -0.91 -12.96
C VAL A 212 4.50 -1.77 -11.78
N LEU A 213 3.20 -1.71 -11.48
CA LEU A 213 2.52 -2.68 -10.62
C LEU A 213 1.76 -3.67 -11.50
N CYS A 214 1.99 -4.95 -11.27
CA CYS A 214 1.37 -6.06 -11.98
C CYS A 214 0.71 -7.00 -10.97
N VAL A 215 -0.60 -7.21 -11.08
CA VAL A 215 -1.29 -8.24 -10.29
C VAL A 215 -1.04 -9.59 -10.94
N VAL A 216 -0.52 -10.55 -10.17
CA VAL A 216 -0.21 -11.89 -10.63
C VAL A 216 -1.49 -12.63 -11.01
N ASP A 217 -1.54 -13.13 -12.22
CA ASP A 217 -2.58 -14.02 -12.71
C ASP A 217 -1.95 -15.39 -13.06
N VAL A 218 -2.21 -16.39 -12.21
CA VAL A 218 -1.64 -17.72 -12.35
C VAL A 218 -2.13 -18.49 -13.59
N THR A 219 -3.13 -17.96 -14.31
CA THR A 219 -3.59 -18.51 -15.59
C THR A 219 -2.74 -18.07 -16.77
N GLN A 220 -1.87 -17.06 -16.58
CA GLN A 220 -0.97 -16.51 -17.59
C GLN A 220 0.44 -17.10 -17.43
N ASP A 221 1.15 -17.27 -18.54
CA ASP A 221 2.55 -17.72 -18.50
C ASP A 221 3.44 -16.67 -17.82
N PRO A 222 4.14 -17.03 -16.71
CA PRO A 222 4.94 -16.09 -15.93
C PRO A 222 6.09 -15.47 -16.74
N LEU A 223 6.72 -16.24 -17.64
CA LEU A 223 7.87 -15.75 -18.40
C LEU A 223 7.42 -14.86 -19.56
N GLU A 224 6.26 -15.12 -20.15
CA GLU A 224 5.67 -14.24 -21.15
C GLU A 224 5.24 -12.91 -20.53
N VAL A 225 4.56 -12.91 -19.36
CA VAL A 225 4.20 -11.72 -18.61
C VAL A 225 5.45 -10.92 -18.27
N TYR A 226 6.46 -11.55 -17.66
CA TYR A 226 7.70 -10.88 -17.27
C TYR A 226 8.45 -10.29 -18.46
N SER A 227 8.71 -11.07 -19.49
CA SER A 227 9.48 -10.62 -20.66
C SER A 227 8.78 -9.53 -21.44
N SER A 228 7.45 -9.60 -21.56
CA SER A 228 6.65 -8.56 -22.22
C SER A 228 6.63 -7.24 -21.44
N LEU A 229 6.63 -7.27 -20.09
CA LEU A 229 6.76 -6.07 -19.26
C LEU A 229 8.13 -5.40 -19.40
N LEU A 230 9.21 -6.19 -19.54
CA LEU A 230 10.55 -5.65 -19.78
C LEU A 230 10.63 -4.81 -21.07
N GLY A 231 9.74 -5.05 -22.05
CA GLY A 231 9.62 -4.25 -23.27
C GLY A 231 9.26 -2.76 -23.00
N PHE A 232 8.78 -2.43 -21.82
CA PHE A 232 8.53 -1.04 -21.37
C PHE A 232 9.65 -0.47 -20.49
N ALA A 233 10.75 -1.19 -20.33
CA ALA A 233 11.92 -0.79 -19.54
C ALA A 233 11.58 -0.22 -18.15
N PRO A 234 10.71 -0.87 -17.34
CA PRO A 234 10.37 -0.36 -16.02
C PRO A 234 11.59 -0.42 -15.10
N PRO A 235 11.91 0.66 -14.36
CA PRO A 235 13.00 0.62 -13.37
C PRO A 235 12.70 -0.34 -12.22
N THR A 236 11.39 -0.56 -11.94
CA THR A 236 10.94 -1.44 -10.86
C THR A 236 9.64 -2.12 -11.26
N LEU A 237 9.52 -3.42 -10.96
CA LEU A 237 8.29 -4.19 -11.04
C LEU A 237 7.81 -4.54 -9.62
N GLY A 238 6.55 -4.23 -9.33
CA GLY A 238 5.84 -4.74 -8.18
C GLY A 238 4.91 -5.86 -8.62
N LEU A 239 5.32 -7.12 -8.43
CA LEU A 239 4.46 -8.27 -8.63
C LEU A 239 3.58 -8.43 -7.39
N LEU A 240 2.28 -8.23 -7.55
CA LEU A 240 1.33 -8.19 -6.46
C LEU A 240 0.50 -9.47 -6.42
N LEU A 241 0.44 -10.12 -5.27
CA LEU A 241 -0.55 -11.16 -5.05
C LEU A 241 -1.95 -10.52 -5.06
N PRO A 242 -2.97 -11.13 -5.70
CA PRO A 242 -4.34 -10.64 -5.64
C PRO A 242 -4.80 -10.38 -4.21
N LEU A 243 -5.58 -9.33 -4.00
CA LEU A 243 -6.22 -9.13 -2.71
C LEU A 243 -7.30 -10.19 -2.52
N ALA A 244 -6.99 -11.14 -1.66
CA ALA A 244 -7.80 -12.29 -1.30
C ALA A 244 -7.72 -12.49 0.21
N ASN A 245 -8.63 -13.25 0.78
CA ASN A 245 -8.69 -13.53 2.20
C ASN A 245 -9.40 -14.87 2.45
N TRP A 246 -9.63 -15.25 3.70
CA TRP A 246 -10.27 -16.53 4.02
C TRP A 246 -11.76 -16.61 3.66
N ASN A 247 -12.41 -15.48 3.40
CA ASN A 247 -13.79 -15.41 2.91
C ASN A 247 -13.87 -15.40 1.38
N ASP A 248 -12.83 -14.84 0.75
CA ASP A 248 -12.68 -14.77 -0.71
C ASP A 248 -11.28 -15.29 -1.07
N PRO A 249 -11.12 -16.60 -1.25
CA PRO A 249 -9.82 -17.24 -1.44
C PRO A 249 -9.16 -16.85 -2.77
N PRO A 250 -7.83 -17.01 -2.89
CA PRO A 250 -7.08 -16.62 -4.09
C PRO A 250 -7.57 -17.33 -5.35
N PRO A 251 -7.80 -16.63 -6.47
CA PRO A 251 -8.17 -17.26 -7.74
C PRO A 251 -7.14 -18.32 -8.16
N GLY A 252 -7.62 -19.46 -8.65
CA GLY A 252 -6.77 -20.55 -9.11
C GLY A 252 -6.06 -21.36 -8.02
N SER A 253 -6.26 -21.02 -6.74
CA SER A 253 -5.73 -21.85 -5.65
C SER A 253 -6.60 -23.09 -5.41
N ALA A 254 -5.95 -24.21 -5.06
CA ALA A 254 -6.59 -25.43 -4.64
C ALA A 254 -5.89 -25.99 -3.39
N PRO A 255 -6.54 -26.85 -2.59
CA PRO A 255 -5.89 -27.47 -1.45
C PRO A 255 -4.57 -28.14 -1.83
N HIS A 256 -3.53 -27.90 -1.02
CA HIS A 256 -2.18 -28.47 -1.20
C HIS A 256 -1.45 -28.03 -2.48
N THR A 257 -1.85 -26.95 -3.12
CA THR A 257 -1.13 -26.35 -4.26
C THR A 257 -0.54 -24.99 -3.88
N THR A 258 0.48 -24.56 -4.64
CA THR A 258 1.17 -23.29 -4.44
C THR A 258 1.34 -22.55 -5.77
N PRO A 259 0.23 -22.27 -6.50
CA PRO A 259 0.32 -21.75 -7.86
C PRO A 259 0.96 -20.37 -7.95
N TYR A 260 0.83 -19.56 -6.89
CA TYR A 260 1.45 -18.24 -6.83
C TYR A 260 2.96 -18.34 -6.58
N ALA A 261 3.39 -19.29 -5.74
CA ALA A 261 4.82 -19.57 -5.58
C ALA A 261 5.41 -20.08 -6.89
N ASP A 262 4.78 -21.05 -7.55
CA ASP A 262 5.25 -21.62 -8.80
C ASP A 262 5.42 -20.55 -9.88
N TRP A 263 4.42 -19.66 -10.01
CA TRP A 263 4.46 -18.54 -10.94
C TRP A 263 5.60 -17.55 -10.60
N LEU A 264 5.71 -17.15 -9.32
CA LEU A 264 6.76 -16.22 -8.89
C LEU A 264 8.16 -16.83 -8.99
N LEU A 265 8.31 -18.13 -8.73
CA LEU A 265 9.59 -18.83 -8.84
C LEU A 265 10.09 -18.88 -10.28
N ALA A 266 9.21 -19.11 -11.25
CA ALA A 266 9.60 -19.07 -12.66
C ALA A 266 10.18 -17.69 -13.05
N VAL A 267 9.53 -16.60 -12.58
CA VAL A 267 10.05 -15.23 -12.78
C VAL A 267 11.33 -15.01 -11.99
N PHE A 268 11.41 -15.49 -10.73
CA PHE A 268 12.60 -15.35 -9.90
C PHE A 268 13.83 -15.97 -10.54
N GLU A 269 13.73 -17.23 -11.02
CA GLU A 269 14.84 -17.93 -11.68
C GLU A 269 15.35 -17.13 -12.90
N ARG A 270 14.42 -16.64 -13.73
CA ARG A 270 14.77 -15.82 -14.89
C ARG A 270 15.46 -14.52 -14.49
N TRP A 271 14.92 -13.82 -13.48
CA TRP A 271 15.45 -12.55 -12.99
C TRP A 271 16.79 -12.73 -12.25
N TRP A 272 16.90 -13.79 -11.43
CA TRP A 272 18.10 -14.07 -10.63
C TRP A 272 19.35 -14.35 -11.49
N HIS A 273 19.15 -15.04 -12.62
CA HIS A 273 20.20 -15.40 -13.55
C HIS A 273 20.36 -14.39 -14.70
N ASP A 274 19.56 -13.34 -14.77
CA ASP A 274 19.75 -12.24 -15.75
C ASP A 274 20.93 -11.36 -15.32
N GLY A 275 22.08 -11.56 -15.94
CA GLY A 275 23.30 -10.77 -15.65
C GLY A 275 23.13 -9.27 -15.90
N ALA A 276 22.17 -8.84 -16.70
CA ALA A 276 21.92 -7.43 -17.01
C ALA A 276 21.10 -6.70 -15.93
N ARG A 277 20.39 -7.40 -15.05
CA ARG A 277 19.53 -6.85 -14.00
C ARG A 277 18.70 -5.64 -14.48
N ARG A 278 17.98 -5.81 -15.58
CA ARG A 278 17.27 -4.74 -16.30
C ARG A 278 16.17 -4.06 -15.51
N THR A 279 15.65 -4.71 -14.47
CA THR A 279 14.61 -4.19 -13.60
C THR A 279 14.78 -4.74 -12.19
N ARG A 280 14.34 -3.97 -11.20
CA ARG A 280 14.21 -4.42 -9.82
C ARG A 280 12.86 -5.09 -9.63
N ILE A 281 12.79 -6.20 -8.90
CA ILE A 281 11.51 -6.86 -8.54
C ILE A 281 11.34 -6.78 -7.03
N ARG A 282 10.40 -5.95 -6.59
CA ARG A 282 10.27 -5.55 -5.18
C ARG A 282 10.14 -6.74 -4.23
N ILE A 283 9.24 -7.69 -4.50
CA ILE A 283 9.02 -8.84 -3.60
C ILE A 283 10.28 -9.71 -3.43
N PHE A 284 11.08 -9.87 -4.49
CA PHE A 284 12.30 -10.67 -4.41
C PHE A 284 13.40 -9.94 -3.66
N GLU A 285 13.58 -8.65 -3.95
CA GLU A 285 14.57 -7.82 -3.23
C GLU A 285 14.23 -7.69 -1.76
N GLU A 286 12.94 -7.59 -1.41
CA GLU A 286 12.48 -7.51 -0.03
C GLU A 286 12.75 -8.82 0.72
N ILE A 287 12.42 -9.98 0.15
CA ILE A 287 12.75 -11.27 0.74
C ILE A 287 14.27 -11.43 0.93
N ILE A 288 15.07 -11.07 -0.08
CA ILE A 288 16.53 -11.13 0.01
C ILE A 288 17.07 -10.20 1.12
N ALA A 289 16.55 -8.98 1.20
CA ALA A 289 16.95 -8.01 2.23
C ALA A 289 16.66 -8.54 3.64
N LEU A 290 15.46 -9.08 3.86
CA LEU A 290 15.05 -9.67 5.14
C LEU A 290 15.88 -10.92 5.49
N LEU A 291 16.18 -11.78 4.53
CA LEU A 291 17.06 -12.94 4.74
C LEU A 291 18.51 -12.53 5.12
N LEU A 292 18.94 -11.36 4.67
CA LEU A 292 20.23 -10.77 5.01
C LEU A 292 20.20 -9.93 6.31
N GLY A 293 19.06 -9.85 7.00
CA GLY A 293 18.90 -9.08 8.22
C GLY A 293 18.91 -7.56 8.00
N LEU A 294 18.62 -7.10 6.78
CA LEU A 294 18.48 -5.67 6.47
C LEU A 294 17.11 -5.14 6.92
N PRO A 295 17.00 -3.82 7.18
CA PRO A 295 15.74 -3.22 7.62
C PRO A 295 14.60 -3.46 6.61
N GLU A 296 13.43 -3.69 7.16
CA GLU A 296 12.18 -3.84 6.41
C GLU A 296 11.77 -2.55 5.70
N ALA A 297 11.23 -2.69 4.49
CA ALA A 297 10.84 -1.56 3.65
C ALA A 297 9.32 -1.42 3.46
N THR A 298 8.54 -2.50 3.64
CA THR A 298 7.08 -2.50 3.39
C THR A 298 6.31 -3.30 4.44
N GLU A 299 4.99 -3.12 4.46
CA GLU A 299 4.07 -3.87 5.34
C GLU A 299 3.61 -5.20 4.73
N THR A 300 4.13 -5.60 3.58
CA THR A 300 3.68 -6.82 2.85
C THR A 300 4.39 -8.07 3.33
N LEU A 301 5.64 -7.93 3.74
CA LEU A 301 6.49 -8.98 4.30
C LEU A 301 7.25 -8.43 5.51
N GLY A 302 7.77 -9.33 6.34
CA GLY A 302 8.48 -8.96 7.56
C GLY A 302 7.56 -8.49 8.68
N LEU A 303 8.15 -7.87 9.68
CA LEU A 303 7.48 -7.41 10.89
C LEU A 303 7.41 -5.88 10.97
N ALA A 304 7.66 -5.17 9.84
CA ALA A 304 7.63 -3.72 9.79
C ALA A 304 6.29 -3.16 10.32
N PRO A 305 6.34 -2.11 11.14
CA PRO A 305 5.14 -1.45 11.60
C PRO A 305 4.43 -0.74 10.44
N ALA A 306 3.11 -0.66 10.48
CA ALA A 306 2.33 0.17 9.57
C ALA A 306 2.72 1.64 9.71
N THR A 307 3.07 2.28 8.60
CA THR A 307 3.46 3.69 8.54
C THR A 307 2.76 4.44 7.41
N THR A 308 1.71 3.85 6.84
CA THR A 308 0.94 4.41 5.73
C THR A 308 -0.47 4.80 6.20
N ALA A 309 -0.89 6.03 5.92
CA ALA A 309 -2.26 6.51 6.08
C ALA A 309 -2.85 6.91 4.73
N VAL A 310 -4.16 6.78 4.59
CA VAL A 310 -4.91 7.19 3.40
C VAL A 310 -5.79 8.38 3.76
N ILE A 311 -5.83 9.38 2.89
CA ILE A 311 -6.75 10.51 2.97
C ILE A 311 -7.69 10.43 1.75
N GLU A 312 -8.96 10.24 2.01
CA GLU A 312 -10.00 10.15 0.98
C GLU A 312 -10.34 11.53 0.39
N THR A 313 -11.07 11.55 -0.73
CA THR A 313 -11.43 12.78 -1.44
C THR A 313 -12.26 13.75 -0.60
N ASP A 314 -12.98 13.26 0.41
CA ASP A 314 -13.73 14.09 1.37
C ASP A 314 -12.90 14.51 2.59
N GLY A 315 -11.69 14.00 2.75
CA GLY A 315 -10.83 14.28 3.90
C GLY A 315 -10.88 13.25 5.03
N ALA A 316 -11.65 12.17 4.89
CA ALA A 316 -11.62 11.08 5.85
C ALA A 316 -10.23 10.45 5.90
N ILE A 317 -9.74 10.20 7.12
CA ILE A 317 -8.48 9.49 7.37
C ILE A 317 -8.80 8.01 7.47
N GLU A 318 -8.24 7.23 6.57
CA GLU A 318 -8.37 5.78 6.55
C GLU A 318 -7.03 5.09 6.82
N GLN A 319 -7.07 3.81 7.10
CA GLN A 319 -5.89 2.96 7.29
C GLN A 319 -5.21 2.69 5.93
N ALA A 320 -5.09 1.42 5.52
CA ALA A 320 -4.61 1.05 4.18
C ALA A 320 -5.78 0.69 3.27
N ASP A 321 -5.74 1.15 2.03
CA ASP A 321 -6.75 0.86 1.00
C ASP A 321 -7.01 -0.63 0.80
N SER A 322 -5.98 -1.46 0.92
CA SER A 322 -6.07 -2.90 0.75
C SER A 322 -7.05 -3.57 1.73
N LEU A 323 -7.37 -2.92 2.85
CA LEU A 323 -8.38 -3.40 3.80
C LEU A 323 -9.79 -3.39 3.22
N LYS A 324 -10.06 -2.60 2.17
CA LYS A 324 -11.35 -2.57 1.46
C LYS A 324 -11.74 -3.92 0.85
N SER A 325 -10.79 -4.85 0.73
CA SER A 325 -11.06 -6.24 0.34
C SER A 325 -11.67 -7.10 1.45
N ALA A 326 -11.67 -6.67 2.71
CA ALA A 326 -12.06 -7.50 3.83
C ALA A 326 -13.58 -7.43 4.13
N TYR A 327 -14.09 -6.25 4.41
CA TYR A 327 -15.51 -5.99 4.69
C TYR A 327 -15.83 -4.50 4.52
N GLU A 328 -17.10 -4.15 4.45
CA GLU A 328 -17.57 -2.76 4.33
C GLU A 328 -17.06 -1.90 5.50
N GLY A 329 -16.36 -0.81 5.19
CA GLY A 329 -15.78 0.10 6.18
C GLY A 329 -14.49 -0.40 6.85
N ALA A 330 -13.89 -1.50 6.39
CA ALA A 330 -12.69 -2.08 7.02
C ALA A 330 -11.50 -1.10 7.12
N ALA A 331 -11.37 -0.18 6.17
CA ALA A 331 -10.33 0.86 6.19
C ALA A 331 -10.71 2.08 7.04
N ALA A 332 -12.01 2.29 7.31
CA ALA A 332 -12.51 3.48 7.97
C ALA A 332 -12.05 3.60 9.43
N THR A 333 -11.75 4.81 9.85
CA THR A 333 -11.31 5.12 11.23
C THR A 333 -12.26 6.03 11.98
N GLY A 334 -13.17 6.70 11.27
CA GLY A 334 -14.02 7.76 11.80
C GLY A 334 -13.28 9.09 12.01
N LEU A 335 -12.02 9.18 11.61
CA LEU A 335 -11.19 10.40 11.69
C LEU A 335 -11.28 11.20 10.40
N HIS A 336 -10.99 12.50 10.48
CA HIS A 336 -11.08 13.43 9.36
C HIS A 336 -10.02 14.53 9.50
N VAL A 337 -9.33 14.89 8.41
CA VAL A 337 -8.22 15.87 8.41
C VAL A 337 -8.60 17.27 8.94
N GLU A 338 -9.87 17.63 8.85
CA GLU A 338 -10.35 18.93 9.36
C GLU A 338 -10.34 18.99 10.90
N HIS A 339 -10.56 17.85 11.57
CA HIS A 339 -10.82 17.82 13.02
C HIS A 339 -9.83 16.99 13.82
N HIS A 340 -9.08 16.09 13.18
CA HIS A 340 -8.24 15.10 13.85
C HIS A 340 -6.81 15.13 13.33
N SER A 341 -5.87 14.82 14.21
CA SER A 341 -4.46 14.62 13.89
C SER A 341 -4.18 13.19 13.40
N PHE A 342 -3.02 12.99 12.77
CA PHE A 342 -2.54 11.64 12.48
C PHE A 342 -2.08 10.88 13.74
N ASP A 343 -1.81 11.57 14.84
CA ASP A 343 -1.49 10.92 16.11
C ASP A 343 -2.72 10.21 16.70
N GLU A 344 -3.93 10.72 16.45
CA GLU A 344 -5.15 10.01 16.80
C GLU A 344 -5.34 8.71 15.99
N LEU A 345 -4.83 8.66 14.75
CA LEU A 345 -4.81 7.42 13.97
C LEU A 345 -3.88 6.38 14.60
N LEU A 346 -2.77 6.79 15.19
CA LEU A 346 -1.83 5.87 15.87
C LEU A 346 -2.47 5.15 17.05
N ASP A 347 -3.51 5.74 17.66
CA ASP A 347 -4.28 5.14 18.75
C ASP A 347 -5.53 4.39 18.28
N HIS A 348 -5.80 4.37 16.97
CA HIS A 348 -6.89 3.57 16.43
C HIS A 348 -6.56 2.06 16.49
N PRO A 349 -7.44 1.18 17.06
CA PRO A 349 -7.10 -0.23 17.28
C PRO A 349 -6.64 -0.98 16.04
N GLY A 350 -7.28 -0.72 14.89
CA GLY A 350 -6.90 -1.33 13.61
C GLY A 350 -5.51 -0.92 13.14
N PHE A 351 -5.11 0.33 13.38
CA PHE A 351 -3.80 0.83 13.03
C PHE A 351 -2.74 0.34 14.04
N ALA A 352 -3.01 0.45 15.33
CA ALA A 352 -2.13 -0.02 16.40
C ALA A 352 -1.80 -1.52 16.26
N ALA A 353 -2.80 -2.35 15.93
CA ALA A 353 -2.59 -3.78 15.69
C ALA A 353 -1.57 -4.08 14.60
N ARG A 354 -1.48 -3.23 13.58
CA ARG A 354 -0.52 -3.35 12.47
C ARG A 354 0.87 -2.83 12.81
N GLN A 355 1.05 -2.27 14.01
CA GLN A 355 2.34 -1.81 14.51
C GLN A 355 2.97 -2.73 15.55
N LEU A 356 2.28 -3.81 15.97
CA LEU A 356 2.73 -4.72 17.01
C LEU A 356 3.72 -5.80 16.52
N GLY A 357 4.04 -5.84 15.23
CA GLY A 357 4.94 -6.84 14.67
C GLY A 357 4.52 -8.27 15.06
N ARG A 358 5.42 -9.04 15.66
CA ARG A 358 5.21 -10.44 16.05
C ARG A 358 4.00 -10.65 16.99
N ASP A 359 3.69 -9.69 17.88
CA ASP A 359 2.62 -9.82 18.86
C ASP A 359 1.21 -9.79 18.26
N ALA A 360 1.07 -9.18 17.07
CA ALA A 360 -0.18 -9.17 16.30
C ALA A 360 -0.45 -10.48 15.56
N LEU A 361 0.51 -11.41 15.49
CA LEU A 361 0.41 -12.60 14.66
C LEU A 361 -0.38 -13.73 15.35
N ALA A 362 -0.92 -14.62 14.52
CA ALA A 362 -1.49 -15.90 14.97
C ALA A 362 -0.42 -16.75 15.68
N PRO A 363 -0.80 -17.62 16.65
CA PRO A 363 0.16 -18.44 17.37
C PRO A 363 1.07 -19.27 16.47
N GLY A 364 0.52 -19.90 15.41
CA GLY A 364 1.31 -20.66 14.46
C GLY A 364 2.31 -19.80 13.67
N CYS A 365 1.97 -18.54 13.33
CA CYS A 365 2.91 -17.63 12.70
C CYS A 365 4.03 -17.18 13.64
N ARG A 366 3.71 -16.94 14.92
CA ARG A 366 4.72 -16.58 15.94
C ARG A 366 5.77 -17.66 16.18
N ALA A 367 5.36 -18.94 16.04
CA ALA A 367 6.23 -20.09 16.20
C ALA A 367 6.92 -20.53 14.89
N CYS A 368 6.61 -19.88 13.77
CA CYS A 368 7.15 -20.22 12.44
C CYS A 368 8.61 -19.80 12.32
N GLU A 369 9.46 -20.66 11.77
CA GLU A 369 10.87 -20.35 11.49
C GLU A 369 11.08 -19.20 10.51
N LEU A 370 10.08 -18.92 9.64
CA LEU A 370 10.12 -17.87 8.65
C LEU A 370 9.49 -16.55 9.12
N VAL A 371 9.16 -16.42 10.40
CA VAL A 371 8.39 -15.28 10.92
C VAL A 371 9.06 -13.94 10.64
N GLU A 372 10.38 -13.84 10.77
CA GLU A 372 11.12 -12.59 10.53
C GLU A 372 11.07 -12.15 9.05
N VAL A 373 10.97 -13.10 8.12
CA VAL A 373 10.91 -12.80 6.69
C VAL A 373 9.47 -12.71 6.19
N CYS A 374 8.60 -13.61 6.64
CA CYS A 374 7.21 -13.66 6.20
C CYS A 374 6.32 -12.63 6.91
N GLY A 375 6.54 -12.39 8.22
CA GLY A 375 5.70 -11.51 9.04
C GLY A 375 4.21 -11.87 9.04
N GLY A 376 3.85 -13.10 8.64
CA GLY A 376 2.46 -13.53 8.43
C GLY A 376 1.86 -13.06 7.11
N GLY A 377 2.65 -12.47 6.20
CA GLY A 377 2.23 -11.92 4.92
C GLY A 377 1.39 -10.63 5.03
N HIS A 378 0.88 -10.15 3.90
CA HIS A 378 0.10 -8.92 3.84
C HIS A 378 -1.16 -8.98 4.73
N TYR A 379 -1.43 -7.93 5.47
CA TYR A 379 -2.44 -7.93 6.54
C TYR A 379 -3.87 -8.29 6.06
N PRO A 380 -4.40 -7.76 4.94
CA PRO A 380 -5.72 -8.15 4.43
C PRO A 380 -5.86 -9.65 4.11
N HIS A 381 -4.78 -10.30 3.70
CA HIS A 381 -4.76 -11.73 3.37
C HIS A 381 -5.01 -12.65 4.59
N ARG A 382 -5.00 -12.09 5.79
CA ARG A 382 -5.24 -12.80 7.06
C ARG A 382 -6.70 -12.78 7.49
N TYR A 383 -7.52 -11.93 6.86
CA TYR A 383 -8.88 -11.68 7.30
C TYR A 383 -9.79 -12.90 7.18
N ARG A 384 -10.60 -13.12 8.23
CA ARG A 384 -11.76 -13.99 8.24
C ARG A 384 -12.88 -13.34 9.05
N ALA A 385 -14.10 -13.36 8.51
CA ALA A 385 -15.27 -12.80 9.17
C ALA A 385 -15.51 -13.48 10.53
N GLY A 386 -15.83 -12.69 11.56
CA GLY A 386 -16.02 -13.15 12.92
C GLY A 386 -14.74 -13.51 13.69
N GLU A 387 -13.56 -13.58 13.04
CA GLU A 387 -12.28 -13.82 13.68
C GLU A 387 -11.33 -12.62 13.57
N GLY A 388 -11.42 -11.84 12.47
CA GLY A 388 -10.57 -10.70 12.15
C GLY A 388 -9.27 -11.11 11.48
N PHE A 389 -8.17 -10.42 11.84
CA PHE A 389 -6.89 -10.48 11.11
C PHE A 389 -5.80 -11.30 11.81
N ARG A 390 -6.12 -12.02 12.90
CA ARG A 390 -5.14 -12.81 13.67
C ARG A 390 -5.08 -14.26 13.18
N ARG A 391 -4.86 -14.42 11.88
CA ARG A 391 -4.73 -15.70 11.18
C ARG A 391 -3.49 -15.72 10.28
N PRO A 392 -3.00 -16.89 9.84
CA PRO A 392 -2.05 -16.96 8.73
C PRO A 392 -2.64 -16.33 7.46
N SER A 393 -1.79 -15.83 6.58
CA SER A 393 -2.19 -15.41 5.24
C SER A 393 -2.80 -16.58 4.46
N VAL A 394 -3.77 -16.32 3.59
CA VAL A 394 -4.26 -17.31 2.61
C VAL A 394 -3.18 -17.77 1.64
N TYR A 395 -2.09 -17.02 1.49
CA TYR A 395 -0.90 -17.34 0.72
C TYR A 395 0.22 -17.97 1.58
N CYS A 396 -0.09 -18.49 2.78
CA CYS A 396 0.94 -19.02 3.68
C CYS A 396 1.82 -20.08 3.05
N ALA A 397 1.22 -21.05 2.32
CA ALA A 397 1.97 -22.12 1.65
C ALA A 397 2.87 -21.56 0.52
N ASP A 398 2.33 -20.67 -0.31
CA ASP A 398 3.08 -20.01 -1.39
C ASP A 398 4.26 -19.21 -0.86
N LEU A 399 4.05 -18.40 0.19
CA LEU A 399 5.12 -17.60 0.79
C LEU A 399 6.22 -18.47 1.40
N GLN A 400 5.87 -19.59 2.04
CA GLN A 400 6.86 -20.53 2.57
C GLN A 400 7.73 -21.14 1.47
N VAL A 401 7.11 -21.58 0.37
CA VAL A 401 7.83 -22.15 -0.78
C VAL A 401 8.75 -21.10 -1.39
N LEU A 402 8.23 -19.90 -1.66
CA LEU A 402 8.98 -18.79 -2.26
C LEU A 402 10.19 -18.38 -1.40
N ILE A 403 9.97 -18.14 -0.10
CA ILE A 403 11.02 -17.67 0.82
C ILE A 403 12.12 -18.74 0.96
N ARG A 404 11.76 -20.02 1.16
CA ARG A 404 12.76 -21.08 1.27
C ARG A 404 13.56 -21.28 -0.01
N HIS A 405 12.93 -21.11 -1.16
CA HIS A 405 13.63 -21.20 -2.44
C HIS A 405 14.65 -20.08 -2.62
N ILE A 406 14.25 -18.82 -2.36
CA ILE A 406 15.15 -17.66 -2.43
C ILE A 406 16.29 -17.80 -1.41
N ALA A 407 16.01 -18.31 -0.20
CA ALA A 407 17.06 -18.55 0.81
C ALA A 407 18.11 -19.56 0.31
N ARG A 408 17.68 -20.67 -0.35
CA ARG A 408 18.62 -21.64 -0.95
C ARG A 408 19.47 -21.02 -2.06
N ALA A 409 18.84 -20.26 -2.97
CA ALA A 409 19.56 -19.56 -4.05
C ALA A 409 20.60 -18.58 -3.52
N LEU A 410 20.25 -17.83 -2.48
CA LEU A 410 21.14 -16.88 -1.83
C LEU A 410 22.33 -17.60 -1.15
N HIS A 411 22.07 -18.68 -0.42
CA HIS A 411 23.09 -19.50 0.22
C HIS A 411 24.10 -20.07 -0.81
N THR A 412 23.62 -20.61 -1.91
CA THR A 412 24.47 -21.13 -2.99
C THR A 412 25.34 -20.04 -3.60
N ALA A 413 24.78 -18.84 -3.84
CA ALA A 413 25.51 -17.71 -4.41
C ALA A 413 26.63 -17.19 -3.46
N THR A 414 26.40 -17.21 -2.14
CA THR A 414 27.38 -16.78 -1.14
C THR A 414 28.47 -17.83 -0.91
N ALA A 415 28.12 -19.10 -0.89
CA ALA A 415 29.09 -20.21 -0.76
C ALA A 415 30.06 -20.26 -1.95
N GLY A 416 29.56 -20.07 -3.18
CA GLY A 416 30.39 -20.03 -4.39
C GLY A 416 31.40 -18.87 -4.41
N ARG A 417 31.08 -17.74 -3.79
CA ARG A 417 32.01 -16.58 -3.66
C ARG A 417 33.06 -16.76 -2.57
N ALA A 418 32.79 -17.54 -1.54
CA ALA A 418 33.77 -17.83 -0.50
C ALA A 418 34.80 -18.88 -0.93
N ALA A 419 34.53 -19.65 -2.00
CA ALA A 419 35.40 -20.67 -2.56
C ALA A 419 36.24 -20.18 -3.77
N SER A 420 35.99 -18.99 -4.28
CA SER A 420 36.75 -18.32 -5.36
C SER A 420 37.64 -17.21 -4.79
#